data_32c8909e30b3d1d8f347ed007d7d3d5c
#
_entry.id   32c8909e30b3d1d8f347ed007d7d3d5c
#
_cell.length_a   1.000
_cell.length_b   1.000
_cell.length_c   1.000
_cell.angle_alpha   90.00
_cell.angle_beta   90.00
_cell.angle_gamma   90.00
#
_symmetry.space_group_name_H-M   'P 1'
#
loop_
_entity.id
_entity.type
_entity.pdbx_description
1 polymer ?
#
loop_
_entity_poly.entity_id
_entity_poly.type
_entity_poly.pdbx_seq_one_letter_code
_entity_poly.pdbx_strand_id
1 'polypeptide(L)'
;GQWILLVTSGEPTNDKPDVHFVPPAEPNKVSHSYTIRVKDCQQSYEILIARGATFITPPYDWGAEVRCFFRDPDGHLFEISEYRG
;
A
#
# COMPACT_ATOMS: atom_id res chain seq x y z
N GLY A 1 -2.79 -17.55 -3.70
CA GLY A 1 -2.55 -16.18 -3.32
C GLY A 1 -2.14 -15.31 -4.47
N GLN A 2 -2.16 -14.03 -4.25
CA GLN A 2 -1.74 -13.05 -5.24
C GLN A 2 -0.38 -12.50 -4.86
N TRP A 3 0.41 -12.22 -5.89
CA TRP A 3 1.71 -11.61 -5.73
C TRP A 3 1.67 -10.18 -6.23
N ILE A 4 2.19 -9.27 -5.44
CA ILE A 4 2.44 -7.90 -5.87
C ILE A 4 3.93 -7.65 -5.75
N LEU A 5 4.55 -7.38 -6.89
CA LEU A 5 5.96 -7.02 -6.92
C LEU A 5 6.07 -5.50 -6.85
N LEU A 6 6.75 -5.01 -5.82
CA LEU A 6 6.96 -3.59 -5.64
C LEU A 6 8.33 -3.20 -6.13
N VAL A 7 8.36 -2.28 -7.09
CA VAL A 7 9.61 -1.71 -7.59
C VAL A 7 9.65 -0.27 -7.12
N THR A 8 10.60 0.05 -6.25
CA THR A 8 10.67 1.36 -5.61
C THR A 8 11.43 2.40 -6.44
N SER A 9 12.34 1.94 -7.30
CA SER A 9 13.04 2.82 -8.23
C SER A 9 13.54 1.98 -9.40
N GLY A 10 13.79 2.63 -10.54
CA GLY A 10 14.32 1.92 -11.70
C GLY A 10 14.45 2.81 -12.91
N GLU A 11 15.50 2.55 -13.67
CA GLU A 11 15.76 3.25 -14.93
C GLU A 11 14.96 2.63 -16.07
N PRO A 12 14.78 3.35 -17.18
CA PRO A 12 14.18 2.77 -18.37
C PRO A 12 14.91 1.53 -18.85
N THR A 13 14.17 0.60 -19.41
CA THR A 13 14.70 -0.63 -19.99
C THR A 13 14.14 -0.79 -21.40
N ASN A 14 14.58 -1.85 -22.11
CA ASN A 14 14.14 -2.06 -23.50
C ASN A 14 12.64 -2.30 -23.63
N ASP A 15 12.00 -2.83 -22.58
CA ASP A 15 10.55 -3.07 -22.56
C ASP A 15 9.75 -1.89 -21.99
N LYS A 16 10.43 -0.87 -21.46
CA LYS A 16 9.79 0.37 -21.00
C LYS A 16 10.76 1.53 -21.17
N PRO A 17 11.05 1.92 -22.42
CA PRO A 17 12.19 2.81 -22.72
C PRO A 17 12.05 4.22 -22.14
N ASP A 18 10.83 4.69 -21.87
CA ASP A 18 10.61 6.04 -21.36
C ASP A 18 10.00 6.06 -19.96
N VAL A 19 10.04 4.93 -19.25
CA VAL A 19 9.40 4.81 -17.94
C VAL A 19 10.45 4.69 -16.84
N HIS A 20 10.38 5.61 -15.89
CA HIS A 20 11.19 5.60 -14.67
C HIS A 20 10.29 5.29 -13.48
N PHE A 21 10.75 4.42 -12.59
CA PHE A 21 10.08 4.21 -11.30
C PHE A 21 10.67 5.17 -10.28
N VAL A 22 9.87 6.13 -9.85
CA VAL A 22 10.28 7.13 -8.87
C VAL A 22 9.20 7.27 -7.80
N PRO A 23 9.58 7.63 -6.55
CA PRO A 23 8.59 7.90 -5.51
C PRO A 23 7.71 9.10 -5.86
N PRO A 24 6.48 9.19 -5.33
CA PRO A 24 5.65 10.38 -5.51
C PRO A 24 6.33 11.63 -4.96
N ALA A 25 6.31 12.72 -5.71
CA ALA A 25 6.90 13.99 -5.26
C ALA A 25 6.12 14.58 -4.09
N GLU A 26 4.79 14.41 -4.08
CA GLU A 26 3.91 14.85 -2.99
C GLU A 26 3.15 13.64 -2.46
N PRO A 27 3.53 13.09 -1.30
CA PRO A 27 2.94 11.83 -0.81
C PRO A 27 1.43 11.88 -0.58
N ASN A 28 0.85 13.06 -0.38
CA ASN A 28 -0.59 13.20 -0.19
C ASN A 28 -1.36 13.44 -1.48
N LYS A 29 -0.67 13.48 -2.62
CA LYS A 29 -1.28 13.70 -3.94
C LYS A 29 -0.84 12.60 -4.88
N VAL A 30 -1.50 11.46 -4.79
CA VAL A 30 -1.17 10.29 -5.61
C VAL A 30 -2.29 10.02 -6.59
N SER A 31 -1.94 9.43 -7.72
CA SER A 31 -2.90 9.10 -8.78
C SER A 31 -3.58 7.76 -8.56
N HIS A 32 -3.04 6.92 -7.69
CA HIS A 32 -3.57 5.58 -7.45
C HIS A 32 -3.09 5.05 -6.11
N SER A 33 -3.76 4.01 -5.64
CA SER A 33 -3.32 3.22 -4.50
C SER A 33 -3.58 1.75 -4.79
N TYR A 34 -2.93 0.87 -4.03
CA TYR A 34 -3.12 -0.57 -4.14
C TYR A 34 -3.88 -1.08 -2.93
N THR A 35 -4.90 -1.90 -3.17
CA THR A 35 -5.67 -2.51 -2.09
C THR A 35 -5.29 -3.97 -1.95
N ILE A 36 -4.94 -4.37 -0.73
CA ILE A 36 -4.64 -5.76 -0.39
C ILE A 36 -5.75 -6.25 0.53
N ARG A 37 -6.46 -7.29 0.09
CA ARG A 37 -7.52 -7.90 0.90
C ARG A 37 -6.90 -8.81 1.94
N VAL A 38 -7.29 -8.64 3.22
CA VAL A 38 -6.78 -9.43 4.34
C VAL A 38 -7.96 -10.02 5.12
N LYS A 39 -7.68 -11.08 5.88
CA LYS A 39 -8.70 -11.73 6.71
C LYS A 39 -8.98 -10.97 7.99
N ASP A 40 -7.96 -10.31 8.55
CA ASP A 40 -8.06 -9.59 9.81
C ASP A 40 -7.22 -8.33 9.68
N CYS A 41 -7.89 -7.20 9.51
CA CYS A 41 -7.23 -5.93 9.28
C CYS A 41 -6.42 -5.47 10.50
N GLN A 42 -6.97 -5.65 11.71
CA GLN A 42 -6.27 -5.26 12.94
C GLN A 42 -4.98 -6.05 13.12
N GLN A 43 -5.04 -7.36 12.92
CA GLN A 43 -3.86 -8.21 13.03
C GLN A 43 -2.81 -7.86 11.98
N SER A 44 -3.24 -7.66 10.73
CA SER A 44 -2.34 -7.28 9.65
C SER A 44 -1.68 -5.93 9.91
N TYR A 45 -2.44 -4.97 10.44
CA TYR A 45 -1.93 -3.67 10.85
C TYR A 45 -0.81 -3.82 11.89
N GLU A 46 -1.06 -4.62 12.94
CA GLU A 46 -0.07 -4.82 13.99
C GLU A 46 1.20 -5.48 13.48
N ILE A 47 1.06 -6.48 12.61
CA ILE A 47 2.20 -7.18 12.01
C ILE A 47 3.02 -6.22 11.14
N LEU A 48 2.36 -5.41 10.32
CA LEU A 48 3.05 -4.48 9.43
C LEU A 48 3.75 -3.36 10.20
N ILE A 49 3.13 -2.84 11.26
CA ILE A 49 3.78 -1.85 12.11
C ILE A 49 5.04 -2.44 12.75
N ALA A 50 4.97 -3.67 13.24
CA ALA A 50 6.12 -4.34 13.84
C ALA A 50 7.26 -4.52 12.82
N ARG A 51 6.94 -4.54 11.53
CA ARG A 51 7.93 -4.64 10.45
C ARG A 51 8.34 -3.29 9.86
N GLY A 52 7.92 -2.19 10.48
CA GLY A 52 8.35 -0.86 10.10
C GLY A 52 7.47 -0.09 9.13
N ALA A 53 6.27 -0.59 8.83
CA ALA A 53 5.34 0.14 7.97
C ALA A 53 4.83 1.41 8.65
N THR A 54 4.64 2.46 7.85
CA THR A 54 4.11 3.74 8.33
C THR A 54 2.65 3.85 7.93
N PHE A 55 1.74 3.77 8.91
CA PHE A 55 0.32 3.90 8.66
C PHE A 55 -0.14 5.35 8.83
N ILE A 56 -1.12 5.74 8.02
CA ILE A 56 -1.74 7.08 8.11
C ILE A 56 -2.63 7.13 9.34
N THR A 57 -3.43 6.07 9.55
CA THR A 57 -4.32 5.93 10.71
C THR A 57 -4.38 4.46 11.13
N PRO A 58 -4.83 4.17 12.36
CA PRO A 58 -5.20 2.80 12.71
C PRO A 58 -6.39 2.30 11.86
N PRO A 59 -6.69 1.00 11.90
CA PRO A 59 -7.85 0.46 11.18
C PRO A 59 -9.13 1.21 11.53
N TYR A 60 -9.91 1.52 10.50
CA TYR A 60 -11.19 2.21 10.64
C TYR A 60 -12.30 1.25 10.25
N ASP A 61 -13.27 1.10 11.13
CA ASP A 61 -14.41 0.19 10.96
C ASP A 61 -15.57 0.94 10.30
N TRP A 62 -15.88 0.56 9.05
CA TRP A 62 -16.98 1.13 8.30
C TRP A 62 -18.25 0.27 8.39
N GLY A 63 -18.23 -0.80 9.20
CA GLY A 63 -19.32 -1.76 9.31
C GLY A 63 -19.13 -2.96 8.41
N ALA A 64 -19.31 -2.81 7.11
CA ALA A 64 -19.11 -3.88 6.14
C ALA A 64 -17.63 -4.10 5.80
N GLU A 65 -16.78 -3.17 6.17
CA GLU A 65 -15.36 -3.19 5.83
C GLU A 65 -14.56 -2.55 6.96
N VAL A 66 -13.41 -3.12 7.25
CA VAL A 66 -12.40 -2.48 8.11
C VAL A 66 -11.17 -2.26 7.26
N ARG A 67 -10.67 -1.03 7.21
CA ARG A 67 -9.55 -0.70 6.34
C ARG A 67 -8.63 0.34 6.96
N CYS A 68 -7.39 0.36 6.50
CA CYS A 68 -6.45 1.41 6.81
C CYS A 68 -5.42 1.52 5.69
N PHE A 69 -4.76 2.65 5.64
CA PHE A 69 -3.80 2.97 4.59
C PHE A 69 -2.41 3.11 5.18
N PHE A 70 -1.42 2.63 4.44
CA PHE A 70 -0.02 2.80 4.82
C PHE A 70 0.81 3.17 3.60
N ARG A 71 2.01 3.63 3.86
CA ARG A 71 2.98 3.96 2.82
C ARG A 71 4.19 3.05 2.93
N ASP A 72 4.72 2.67 1.76
CA ASP A 72 6.01 1.99 1.74
C ASP A 72 7.13 3.02 1.98
N PRO A 73 8.40 2.57 2.09
CA PRO A 73 9.52 3.50 2.33
C PRO A 73 9.67 4.59 1.27
N ASP A 74 9.18 4.36 0.06
CA ASP A 74 9.25 5.34 -1.03
C ASP A 74 8.02 6.21 -1.16
N GLY A 75 7.03 6.04 -0.28
CA GLY A 75 5.84 6.88 -0.24
C GLY A 75 4.67 6.40 -1.06
N HIS A 76 4.74 5.21 -1.67
CA HIS A 76 3.59 4.65 -2.39
C HIS A 76 2.48 4.27 -1.43
N LEU A 77 1.25 4.57 -1.82
CA LEU A 77 0.09 4.37 -0.97
C LEU A 77 -0.51 2.98 -1.14
N PHE A 78 -0.75 2.31 -0.02
CA PHE A 78 -1.37 0.99 0.04
C PHE A 78 -2.52 0.99 1.02
N GLU A 79 -3.51 0.16 0.73
CA GLU A 79 -4.64 -0.09 1.62
C GLU A 79 -4.66 -1.57 1.98
N ILE A 80 -4.89 -1.88 3.25
CA ILE A 80 -5.32 -3.22 3.64
C ILE A 80 -6.79 -3.15 4.01
N SER A 81 -7.56 -4.13 3.57
CA SER A 81 -9.00 -4.12 3.71
C SER A 81 -9.51 -5.51 4.12
N GLU A 82 -10.32 -5.52 5.17
CA GLU A 82 -11.03 -6.71 5.62
C GLU A 82 -12.50 -6.52 5.26
N TYR A 83 -13.04 -7.39 4.42
CA TYR A 83 -14.43 -7.32 4.00
C TYR A 83 -15.28 -8.21 4.90
N ARG A 84 -16.36 -7.67 5.45
CA ARG A 84 -17.23 -8.37 6.40
C ARG A 84 -18.59 -8.74 5.81
N GLY A 85 -18.79 -8.49 4.56
CA GLY A 85 -20.01 -8.88 3.93
C GLY A 85 -20.80 -7.83 3.31
#